data_3c64c8c97fa0abbc11e7ec86ee3ce437
#
_entry.id   3c64c8c97fa0abbc11e7ec86ee3ce437
#
_cell.length_a   1.000
_cell.length_b   1.000
_cell.length_c   1.000
_cell.angle_alpha   90.00
_cell.angle_beta   90.00
_cell.angle_gamma   90.00
#
_symmetry.space_group_name_H-M   'P 1'
#
loop_
_entity.id
_entity.type
_entity.pdbx_description
1 polymer ?
#
loop_
_entity_poly.entity_id
_entity_poly.type
_entity_poly.pdbx_seq_one_letter_code
_entity_poly.pdbx_strand_id
1 'polypeptide(L)'
;MYDYAHPIEDAIEGITHSLCSLEFEDHRPLYDWVVENTEMENIPRQIEFGKLIMANKVTGKRYIKQLVDNKVVSGWDDPRLITLSGLRRRGVPPKAIRDFIYAVGLPKTQGQTEIDMLDQIIRETLKLEAPRVNAVLEPLKLVIDNYPEGQVEYLEAENNRENEELGTRQISFSKTCLLYTSDAADDLLC
;
A
#
# COMPACT_ATOMS: atom_id res chain seq x y z
N MET A 1 -24.48 -25.28 -10.30
CA MET A 1 -23.92 -24.75 -11.56
C MET A 1 -22.48 -24.28 -11.39
N TYR A 2 -22.15 -23.42 -10.42
CA TYR A 2 -20.76 -23.01 -10.14
C TYR A 2 -19.86 -24.21 -9.79
N ASP A 3 -20.33 -25.10 -8.93
CA ASP A 3 -19.59 -26.29 -8.50
C ASP A 3 -19.22 -27.27 -9.62
N TYR A 4 -19.88 -27.20 -10.78
CA TYR A 4 -19.56 -27.96 -11.98
C TYR A 4 -18.75 -27.14 -13.00
N ALA A 5 -19.11 -25.89 -13.20
CA ALA A 5 -18.44 -25.03 -14.18
C ALA A 5 -16.99 -24.76 -13.80
N HIS A 6 -16.74 -24.43 -12.54
CA HIS A 6 -15.41 -24.07 -12.05
C HIS A 6 -14.36 -25.20 -12.23
N PRO A 7 -14.58 -26.45 -11.74
CA PRO A 7 -13.62 -27.53 -11.94
C PRO A 7 -13.40 -27.90 -13.42
N ILE A 8 -14.45 -27.85 -14.24
CA ILE A 8 -14.36 -28.16 -15.66
C ILE A 8 -13.58 -27.08 -16.40
N GLU A 9 -13.84 -25.81 -16.16
CA GLU A 9 -13.11 -24.68 -16.77
C GLU A 9 -11.65 -24.71 -16.35
N ASP A 10 -11.35 -24.92 -15.06
CA ASP A 10 -9.98 -25.05 -14.58
C ASP A 10 -9.24 -26.20 -15.29
N ALA A 11 -9.89 -27.33 -15.50
CA ALA A 11 -9.30 -28.49 -16.18
C ALA A 11 -9.05 -28.16 -17.66
N ILE A 12 -10.00 -27.53 -18.36
CA ILE A 12 -9.87 -27.14 -19.78
C ILE A 12 -8.74 -26.13 -19.98
N GLU A 13 -8.64 -25.14 -19.07
CA GLU A 13 -7.61 -24.09 -19.15
C GLU A 13 -6.22 -24.54 -18.69
N GLY A 14 -6.06 -25.77 -18.26
CA GLY A 14 -4.78 -26.34 -17.80
C GLY A 14 -4.31 -25.73 -16.44
N ILE A 15 -5.24 -25.27 -15.61
CA ILE A 15 -4.96 -24.77 -14.27
C ILE A 15 -4.42 -25.92 -13.39
N THR A 16 -3.33 -25.70 -12.70
CA THR A 16 -2.75 -26.67 -11.77
C THR A 16 -3.20 -26.46 -10.32
N HIS A 17 -3.37 -25.19 -9.94
CA HIS A 17 -3.74 -24.77 -8.60
C HIS A 17 -4.93 -23.84 -8.67
N SER A 18 -6.11 -24.36 -8.34
CA SER A 18 -7.37 -23.60 -8.29
C SER A 18 -7.50 -22.92 -6.93
N LEU A 19 -7.38 -21.59 -6.91
CA LEU A 19 -7.39 -20.81 -5.68
C LEU A 19 -8.79 -20.26 -5.40
N CYS A 20 -9.31 -20.51 -4.21
CA CYS A 20 -10.62 -20.01 -3.80
C CYS A 20 -10.64 -19.55 -2.33
N SER A 21 -11.73 -18.91 -1.93
CA SER A 21 -11.93 -18.52 -0.54
C SER A 21 -12.31 -19.71 0.34
N LEU A 22 -12.00 -19.61 1.64
CA LEU A 22 -12.26 -20.65 2.64
C LEU A 22 -13.74 -21.07 2.72
N GLU A 23 -14.66 -20.26 2.23
CA GLU A 23 -16.09 -20.57 2.14
C GLU A 23 -16.39 -21.81 1.28
N PHE A 24 -15.47 -22.21 0.40
CA PHE A 24 -15.60 -23.36 -0.50
C PHE A 24 -14.85 -24.61 -0.02
N GLU A 25 -14.34 -24.62 1.21
CA GLU A 25 -13.62 -25.78 1.75
C GLU A 25 -14.50 -27.04 1.77
N ASP A 26 -15.76 -26.90 2.19
CA ASP A 26 -16.74 -28.01 2.21
C ASP A 26 -17.12 -28.48 0.80
N HIS A 27 -16.87 -27.68 -0.24
CA HIS A 27 -17.16 -28.01 -1.63
C HIS A 27 -16.00 -28.74 -2.33
N ARG A 28 -14.81 -28.83 -1.72
CA ARG A 28 -13.64 -29.50 -2.30
C ARG A 28 -13.90 -30.96 -2.71
N PRO A 29 -14.60 -31.78 -1.89
CA PRO A 29 -14.89 -33.16 -2.31
C PRO A 29 -15.73 -33.23 -3.59
N LEU A 30 -16.64 -32.26 -3.80
CA LEU A 30 -17.43 -32.20 -5.04
C LEU A 30 -16.56 -31.72 -6.21
N TYR A 31 -15.66 -30.76 -5.99
CA TYR A 31 -14.70 -30.31 -6.99
C TYR A 31 -13.82 -31.47 -7.49
N ASP A 32 -13.21 -32.20 -6.58
CA ASP A 32 -12.36 -33.34 -6.87
C ASP A 32 -13.15 -34.44 -7.62
N TRP A 33 -14.36 -34.75 -7.16
CA TRP A 33 -15.24 -35.73 -7.82
C TRP A 33 -15.58 -35.31 -9.26
N VAL A 34 -15.89 -34.06 -9.53
CA VAL A 34 -16.23 -33.57 -10.87
C VAL A 34 -15.04 -33.73 -11.80
N VAL A 35 -13.84 -33.29 -11.41
CA VAL A 35 -12.63 -33.41 -12.23
C VAL A 35 -12.28 -34.87 -12.51
N GLU A 36 -12.38 -35.76 -11.52
CA GLU A 36 -12.08 -37.18 -11.66
C GLU A 36 -13.07 -37.92 -12.55
N ASN A 37 -14.35 -37.49 -12.64
CA ASN A 37 -15.40 -38.13 -13.38
C ASN A 37 -15.73 -37.50 -14.73
N THR A 38 -15.03 -36.43 -15.13
CA THR A 38 -15.27 -35.76 -16.43
C THR A 38 -14.23 -36.09 -17.50
N GLU A 39 -13.41 -37.12 -17.29
CA GLU A 39 -12.40 -37.62 -18.25
C GLU A 39 -11.43 -36.52 -18.75
N MET A 40 -11.13 -35.50 -17.92
CA MET A 40 -10.19 -34.46 -18.27
C MET A 40 -8.75 -34.90 -18.10
N GLU A 41 -7.88 -34.50 -19.03
CA GLU A 41 -6.44 -34.84 -18.97
C GLU A 41 -5.73 -34.09 -17.83
N ASN A 42 -6.14 -32.85 -17.56
CA ASN A 42 -5.60 -32.02 -16.48
C ASN A 42 -6.49 -32.12 -15.23
N ILE A 43 -5.87 -32.48 -14.11
CA ILE A 43 -6.54 -32.57 -12.79
C ILE A 43 -6.04 -31.44 -11.90
N PRO A 44 -6.74 -30.30 -11.84
CA PRO A 44 -6.36 -29.20 -10.97
C PRO A 44 -6.62 -29.54 -9.50
N ARG A 45 -5.86 -28.88 -8.62
CA ARG A 45 -6.02 -29.04 -7.17
C ARG A 45 -6.65 -27.77 -6.58
N GLN A 46 -7.79 -27.91 -5.93
CA GLN A 46 -8.41 -26.79 -5.20
C GLN A 46 -7.63 -26.47 -3.91
N ILE A 47 -7.38 -25.20 -3.68
CA ILE A 47 -6.67 -24.66 -2.50
C ILE A 47 -7.45 -23.49 -1.97
N GLU A 48 -7.94 -23.60 -0.75
CA GLU A 48 -8.67 -22.54 -0.07
C GLU A 48 -7.74 -21.75 0.87
N PHE A 49 -8.03 -20.46 0.99
CA PHE A 49 -7.34 -19.57 1.91
C PHE A 49 -8.27 -18.53 2.52
N GLY A 50 -7.93 -18.08 3.72
CA GLY A 50 -8.69 -17.07 4.46
C GLY A 50 -8.62 -15.68 3.81
N LYS A 51 -9.65 -14.89 4.00
CA LYS A 51 -9.65 -13.47 3.59
C LYS A 51 -8.68 -12.67 4.43
N LEU A 52 -7.96 -11.76 3.80
CA LEU A 52 -7.23 -10.72 4.52
C LEU A 52 -8.23 -9.73 5.11
N ILE A 53 -8.36 -9.74 6.43
CA ILE A 53 -9.21 -8.81 7.17
C ILE A 53 -8.30 -7.84 7.92
N MET A 54 -8.41 -6.57 7.61
CA MET A 54 -7.62 -5.53 8.28
C MET A 54 -8.44 -4.88 9.39
N ALA A 55 -7.84 -4.82 10.58
CA ALA A 55 -8.46 -4.20 11.74
C ALA A 55 -8.81 -2.73 11.44
N ASN A 56 -9.98 -2.30 11.89
CA ASN A 56 -10.48 -0.92 11.77
C ASN A 56 -10.52 -0.36 10.33
N LYS A 57 -10.56 -1.23 9.32
CA LYS A 57 -10.67 -0.83 7.90
C LYS A 57 -11.90 -1.42 7.24
N VAL A 58 -12.52 -0.61 6.40
CA VAL A 58 -13.65 -1.04 5.57
C VAL A 58 -13.10 -1.63 4.27
N THR A 59 -13.25 -2.95 4.10
CA THR A 59 -12.80 -3.66 2.89
C THR A 59 -13.97 -4.12 2.02
N GLY A 60 -15.18 -4.18 2.58
CA GLY A 60 -16.37 -4.65 1.88
C GLY A 60 -16.83 -3.68 0.79
N LYS A 61 -16.89 -4.14 -0.48
CA LYS A 61 -17.30 -3.36 -1.65
C LYS A 61 -18.63 -2.61 -1.44
N ARG A 62 -19.60 -3.24 -0.77
CA ARG A 62 -20.91 -2.63 -0.48
C ARG A 62 -20.78 -1.37 0.38
N TYR A 63 -19.95 -1.43 1.41
CA TYR A 63 -19.76 -0.30 2.32
C TYR A 63 -18.92 0.81 1.68
N ILE A 64 -17.88 0.45 0.92
CA ILE A 64 -17.08 1.43 0.17
C ILE A 64 -17.97 2.16 -0.83
N LYS A 65 -18.87 1.44 -1.54
CA LYS A 65 -19.82 2.05 -2.46
C LYS A 65 -20.71 3.09 -1.75
N GLN A 66 -21.21 2.79 -0.56
CA GLN A 66 -22.01 3.75 0.21
C GLN A 66 -21.21 5.00 0.59
N LEU A 67 -19.94 4.86 0.95
CA LEU A 67 -19.08 6.00 1.25
C LEU A 67 -18.86 6.90 0.02
N VAL A 68 -18.72 6.31 -1.16
CA VAL A 68 -18.56 7.02 -2.43
C VAL A 68 -19.87 7.70 -2.84
N ASP A 69 -21.00 6.97 -2.82
CA ASP A 69 -22.30 7.47 -3.21
C ASP A 69 -22.76 8.65 -2.32
N ASN A 70 -22.48 8.55 -1.01
CA ASN A 70 -22.76 9.61 -0.03
C ASN A 70 -21.72 10.74 -0.01
N LYS A 71 -20.72 10.71 -0.91
CA LYS A 71 -19.64 11.70 -1.00
C LYS A 71 -18.85 11.91 0.29
N VAL A 72 -18.77 10.90 1.15
CA VAL A 72 -17.92 10.89 2.35
C VAL A 72 -16.44 10.81 1.95
N VAL A 73 -16.17 10.12 0.85
CA VAL A 73 -14.86 10.02 0.21
C VAL A 73 -14.94 10.52 -1.22
N SER A 74 -13.81 10.95 -1.80
CA SER A 74 -13.74 11.54 -3.13
C SER A 74 -13.99 10.55 -4.27
N GLY A 75 -13.83 9.26 -4.01
CA GLY A 75 -13.99 8.18 -4.99
C GLY A 75 -13.38 6.88 -4.48
N TRP A 76 -13.33 5.88 -5.35
CA TRP A 76 -12.73 4.57 -5.06
C TRP A 76 -11.21 4.63 -4.83
N ASP A 77 -10.58 5.69 -5.30
CA ASP A 77 -9.15 5.96 -5.18
C ASP A 77 -8.82 6.91 -4.01
N ASP A 78 -9.79 7.24 -3.16
CA ASP A 78 -9.54 8.08 -1.99
C ASP A 78 -8.44 7.49 -1.12
N PRO A 79 -7.38 8.25 -0.76
CA PRO A 79 -6.23 7.73 -0.02
C PRO A 79 -6.57 7.26 1.41
N ARG A 80 -7.76 7.57 1.91
CA ARG A 80 -8.28 7.05 3.18
C ARG A 80 -8.77 5.60 3.08
N LEU A 81 -9.09 5.14 1.85
CA LEU A 81 -9.53 3.78 1.58
C LEU A 81 -8.34 2.83 1.40
N ILE A 82 -8.56 1.56 1.73
CA ILE A 82 -7.56 0.51 1.55
C ILE A 82 -7.70 -0.23 0.20
N THR A 83 -8.31 0.41 -0.77
CA THR A 83 -8.33 -0.10 -2.15
C THR A 83 -6.95 0.01 -2.78
N LEU A 84 -6.63 -0.84 -3.76
CA LEU A 84 -5.36 -0.73 -4.50
C LEU A 84 -5.18 0.65 -5.15
N SER A 85 -6.28 1.24 -5.65
CA SER A 85 -6.26 2.59 -6.22
C SER A 85 -6.00 3.65 -5.15
N GLY A 86 -6.59 3.50 -3.96
CA GLY A 86 -6.35 4.39 -2.81
C GLY A 86 -4.91 4.29 -2.30
N LEU A 87 -4.37 3.08 -2.16
CA LEU A 87 -2.97 2.86 -1.79
C LEU A 87 -2.01 3.44 -2.81
N ARG A 88 -2.28 3.27 -4.12
CA ARG A 88 -1.48 3.88 -5.19
C ARG A 88 -1.48 5.40 -5.08
N ARG A 89 -2.64 6.03 -4.92
CA ARG A 89 -2.77 7.48 -4.76
C ARG A 89 -2.09 7.99 -3.49
N ARG A 90 -2.10 7.19 -2.43
CA ARG A 90 -1.36 7.47 -1.18
C ARG A 90 0.16 7.38 -1.36
N GLY A 91 0.66 6.79 -2.44
CA GLY A 91 2.08 6.64 -2.73
C GLY A 91 2.69 5.33 -2.22
N VAL A 92 1.89 4.32 -1.96
CA VAL A 92 2.36 3.01 -1.49
C VAL A 92 3.02 2.24 -2.64
N PRO A 93 4.30 1.83 -2.52
CA PRO A 93 4.98 1.05 -3.54
C PRO A 93 4.35 -0.35 -3.69
N PRO A 94 4.24 -0.88 -4.93
CA PRO A 94 3.75 -2.24 -5.16
C PRO A 94 4.57 -3.31 -4.43
N LYS A 95 5.88 -3.08 -4.25
CA LYS A 95 6.76 -3.95 -3.48
C LYS A 95 6.29 -4.08 -2.03
N ALA A 96 5.98 -2.97 -1.37
CA ALA A 96 5.51 -2.98 0.02
C ALA A 96 4.22 -3.78 0.19
N ILE A 97 3.29 -3.71 -0.78
CA ILE A 97 2.05 -4.50 -0.75
C ILE A 97 2.36 -5.99 -0.87
N ARG A 98 3.27 -6.38 -1.77
CA ARG A 98 3.69 -7.78 -1.91
C ARG A 98 4.39 -8.30 -0.67
N ASP A 99 5.35 -7.55 -0.13
CA ASP A 99 6.08 -7.90 1.08
C ASP A 99 5.13 -8.08 2.26
N PHE A 100 4.12 -7.21 2.37
CA PHE A 100 3.07 -7.34 3.37
C PHE A 100 2.28 -8.64 3.22
N ILE A 101 1.85 -8.99 2.01
CA ILE A 101 1.12 -10.24 1.76
C ILE A 101 2.00 -11.46 2.05
N TYR A 102 3.30 -11.40 1.70
CA TYR A 102 4.24 -12.48 2.05
C TYR A 102 4.41 -12.63 3.57
N ALA A 103 4.48 -11.51 4.30
CA ALA A 103 4.64 -11.52 5.74
C ALA A 103 3.38 -12.04 6.47
N VAL A 104 2.18 -11.71 5.97
CA VAL A 104 0.90 -12.25 6.49
C VAL A 104 0.73 -13.72 6.12
N GLY A 105 1.18 -14.11 4.93
CA GLY A 105 1.01 -15.45 4.38
C GLY A 105 -0.42 -15.72 3.90
N LEU A 106 -0.72 -17.00 3.67
CA LEU A 106 -2.05 -17.50 3.26
C LEU A 106 -2.65 -18.35 4.39
N PRO A 107 -3.26 -17.72 5.41
CA PRO A 107 -3.82 -18.46 6.54
C PRO A 107 -5.05 -19.26 6.10
N LYS A 108 -5.21 -20.46 6.68
CA LYS A 108 -6.45 -21.26 6.59
C LYS A 108 -7.49 -20.88 7.66
N THR A 109 -7.22 -19.85 8.43
CA THR A 109 -8.13 -19.33 9.45
C THR A 109 -8.43 -17.86 9.18
N GLN A 110 -9.62 -17.41 9.51
CA GLN A 110 -9.96 -16.00 9.44
C GLN A 110 -9.33 -15.28 10.64
N GLY A 111 -8.30 -14.50 10.39
CA GLY A 111 -7.64 -13.65 11.38
C GLY A 111 -7.70 -12.19 10.97
N GLN A 112 -7.62 -11.29 11.95
CA GLN A 112 -7.44 -9.87 11.69
C GLN A 112 -5.95 -9.54 11.66
N THR A 113 -5.55 -8.71 10.70
CA THR A 113 -4.19 -8.18 10.58
C THR A 113 -4.21 -6.70 10.93
N GLU A 114 -3.28 -6.28 11.77
CA GLU A 114 -3.18 -4.88 12.16
C GLU A 114 -2.63 -4.03 11.00
N ILE A 115 -3.19 -2.81 10.88
CA ILE A 115 -2.75 -1.84 9.85
C ILE A 115 -1.30 -1.41 10.07
N ASP A 116 -0.85 -1.37 11.32
CA ASP A 116 0.50 -0.94 11.69
C ASP A 116 1.58 -1.80 11.05
N MET A 117 1.30 -3.08 10.83
CA MET A 117 2.20 -3.98 10.11
C MET A 117 2.38 -3.54 8.65
N LEU A 118 1.30 -3.16 7.96
CA LEU A 118 1.38 -2.62 6.61
C LEU A 118 2.13 -1.28 6.59
N ASP A 119 1.80 -0.38 7.51
CA ASP A 119 2.43 0.94 7.61
C ASP A 119 3.94 0.84 7.93
N GLN A 120 4.34 -0.14 8.73
CA GLN A 120 5.75 -0.42 8.99
C GLN A 120 6.48 -0.88 7.72
N ILE A 121 5.93 -1.84 6.99
CA ILE A 121 6.53 -2.34 5.74
C ILE A 121 6.62 -1.24 4.68
N ILE A 122 5.58 -0.39 4.57
CA ILE A 122 5.61 0.78 3.68
C ILE A 122 6.76 1.72 4.08
N ARG A 123 6.89 2.02 5.38
CA ARG A 123 7.95 2.90 5.90
C ARG A 123 9.34 2.36 5.61
N GLU A 124 9.58 1.07 5.85
CA GLU A 124 10.86 0.41 5.58
C GLU A 124 11.20 0.44 4.08
N THR A 125 10.21 0.20 3.21
CA THR A 125 10.41 0.27 1.76
C THR A 125 10.75 1.68 1.31
N LEU A 126 9.96 2.68 1.74
CA LEU A 126 10.17 4.08 1.35
C LEU A 126 11.45 4.68 1.95
N LYS A 127 11.88 4.17 3.10
CA LYS A 127 13.12 4.60 3.74
C LYS A 127 14.34 4.47 2.83
N LEU A 128 14.34 3.46 1.97
CA LEU A 128 15.44 3.20 1.03
C LEU A 128 15.18 3.74 -0.39
N GLU A 129 13.92 3.82 -0.81
CA GLU A 129 13.57 4.08 -2.21
C GLU A 129 13.10 5.51 -2.47
N ALA A 130 12.69 6.26 -1.44
CA ALA A 130 12.07 7.57 -1.63
C ALA A 130 13.00 8.73 -1.28
N PRO A 131 12.98 9.82 -2.07
CA PRO A 131 13.59 11.07 -1.64
C PRO A 131 12.83 11.64 -0.44
N ARG A 132 13.55 12.14 0.55
CA ARG A 132 12.99 12.75 1.75
C ARG A 132 12.86 14.25 1.56
N VAL A 133 11.66 14.75 1.72
CA VAL A 133 11.37 16.19 1.65
C VAL A 133 10.66 16.63 2.92
N ASN A 134 10.96 17.85 3.36
CA ASN A 134 10.25 18.47 4.46
C ASN A 134 9.01 19.20 3.93
N ALA A 135 7.87 19.00 4.60
CA ALA A 135 6.63 19.72 4.30
C ALA A 135 6.21 20.50 5.54
N VAL A 136 6.12 21.81 5.42
CA VAL A 136 5.72 22.71 6.51
C VAL A 136 4.30 23.21 6.24
N LEU A 137 3.33 22.77 7.04
CA LEU A 137 1.90 23.07 6.84
C LEU A 137 1.50 24.43 7.40
N GLU A 138 2.03 24.83 8.56
CA GLU A 138 1.74 26.12 9.21
C GLU A 138 3.08 26.80 9.55
N PRO A 139 3.73 27.39 8.53
CA PRO A 139 5.09 27.89 8.68
C PRO A 139 5.17 29.15 9.53
N LEU A 140 6.20 29.22 10.37
CA LEU A 140 6.66 30.46 10.98
C LEU A 140 7.64 31.16 10.04
N LYS A 141 7.41 32.44 9.79
CA LYS A 141 8.33 33.26 9.00
C LYS A 141 9.50 33.73 9.89
N LEU A 142 10.70 33.27 9.55
CA LEU A 142 11.93 33.78 10.13
C LEU A 142 12.55 34.83 9.22
N VAL A 143 12.96 35.95 9.79
CA VAL A 143 13.73 37.01 9.10
C VAL A 143 15.04 37.19 9.81
N ILE A 144 16.14 37.07 9.07
CA ILE A 144 17.50 37.21 9.60
C ILE A 144 17.96 38.63 9.34
N ASP A 145 17.97 39.48 10.37
CA ASP A 145 18.16 40.91 10.24
C ASP A 145 19.56 41.29 9.67
N ASN A 146 20.61 40.56 10.05
CA ASN A 146 21.97 40.78 9.60
C ASN A 146 22.34 40.05 8.31
N TYR A 147 21.39 39.40 7.64
CA TYR A 147 21.63 38.76 6.34
C TYR A 147 21.45 39.78 5.21
N PRO A 148 22.40 39.81 4.22
CA PRO A 148 22.33 40.78 3.14
C PRO A 148 21.07 40.72 2.34
N GLU A 149 20.47 41.86 2.02
CA GLU A 149 19.24 41.95 1.25
C GLU A 149 19.46 41.52 -0.21
N GLY A 150 18.60 40.64 -0.72
CA GLY A 150 18.70 40.14 -2.09
C GLY A 150 19.76 39.05 -2.31
N GLN A 151 20.51 38.69 -1.30
CA GLN A 151 21.47 37.57 -1.38
C GLN A 151 20.68 36.23 -1.26
N VAL A 152 20.99 35.28 -2.14
CA VAL A 152 20.51 33.92 -2.08
C VAL A 152 21.69 32.95 -2.18
N GLU A 153 21.81 32.09 -1.22
CA GLU A 153 22.80 31.00 -1.21
C GLU A 153 22.10 29.69 -1.55
N TYR A 154 22.83 28.74 -2.14
CA TYR A 154 22.30 27.42 -2.43
C TYR A 154 23.09 26.40 -1.62
N LEU A 155 22.37 25.71 -0.75
CA LEU A 155 22.91 24.66 0.11
C LEU A 155 22.60 23.30 -0.52
N GLU A 156 23.59 22.43 -0.50
CA GLU A 156 23.38 21.06 -0.98
C GLU A 156 22.81 20.21 0.15
N ALA A 157 21.72 19.49 -0.16
CA ALA A 157 21.08 18.58 0.77
C ALA A 157 20.88 17.20 0.12
N GLU A 158 21.18 16.17 0.86
CA GLU A 158 20.95 14.80 0.43
C GLU A 158 19.45 14.50 0.23
N ASN A 159 19.11 13.83 -0.86
CA ASN A 159 17.74 13.40 -1.09
C ASN A 159 17.35 12.23 -0.17
N ASN A 160 18.33 11.41 0.24
CA ASN A 160 18.13 10.33 1.19
C ASN A 160 19.47 9.96 1.85
N ARG A 161 19.54 10.03 3.18
CA ARG A 161 20.76 9.69 3.93
C ARG A 161 21.14 8.20 3.90
N GLU A 162 20.20 7.34 3.55
CA GLU A 162 20.41 5.89 3.55
C GLU A 162 20.59 5.33 2.14
N ASN A 163 20.40 6.16 1.12
CA ASN A 163 20.60 5.79 -0.27
C ASN A 163 21.23 6.94 -1.06
N GLU A 164 22.54 6.90 -1.16
CA GLU A 164 23.35 7.91 -1.87
C GLU A 164 23.04 7.96 -3.38
N GLU A 165 22.51 6.88 -3.97
CA GLU A 165 22.14 6.82 -5.39
C GLU A 165 21.03 7.82 -5.75
N LEU A 166 20.24 8.25 -4.77
CA LEU A 166 19.21 9.28 -4.96
C LEU A 166 19.78 10.68 -5.12
N GLY A 167 21.10 10.86 -4.91
CA GLY A 167 21.80 12.12 -5.11
C GLY A 167 21.38 13.22 -4.15
N THR A 168 21.64 14.45 -4.58
CA THR A 168 21.43 15.67 -3.78
C THR A 168 20.50 16.64 -4.49
N ARG A 169 20.02 17.63 -3.76
CA ARG A 169 19.26 18.77 -4.29
C ARG A 169 19.79 20.08 -3.73
N GLN A 170 19.58 21.15 -4.48
CA GLN A 170 19.89 22.50 -4.05
C GLN A 170 18.72 23.10 -3.28
N ILE A 171 18.99 23.61 -2.08
CA ILE A 171 18.02 24.34 -1.26
C ILE A 171 18.44 25.80 -1.22
N SER A 172 17.55 26.71 -1.60
CA SER A 172 17.80 28.13 -1.53
C SER A 172 17.72 28.63 -0.09
N PHE A 173 18.72 29.40 0.34
CA PHE A 173 18.75 30.07 1.63
C PHE A 173 18.83 31.58 1.43
N SER A 174 18.03 32.34 2.14
CA SER A 174 17.95 33.79 2.00
C SER A 174 17.61 34.46 3.33
N LYS A 175 17.55 35.79 3.34
CA LYS A 175 17.16 36.61 4.50
C LYS A 175 15.84 36.18 5.15
N THR A 176 14.91 35.59 4.36
CA THR A 176 13.62 35.11 4.86
C THR A 176 13.50 33.63 4.61
N CYS A 177 13.23 32.86 5.65
CA CYS A 177 12.94 31.44 5.55
C CYS A 177 11.69 31.06 6.36
N LEU A 178 11.18 29.84 6.11
CA LEU A 178 9.99 29.31 6.73
C LEU A 178 10.37 28.13 7.65
N LEU A 179 10.02 28.22 8.92
CA LEU A 179 10.31 27.21 9.93
C LEU A 179 9.02 26.48 10.37
N TYR A 180 9.18 25.24 10.82
CA TYR A 180 8.08 24.44 11.36
C TYR A 180 7.71 24.89 12.78
N THR A 181 8.69 25.11 13.65
CA THR A 181 8.50 25.57 15.04
C THR A 181 9.64 26.50 15.43
N SER A 182 9.46 27.23 16.55
CA SER A 182 10.52 28.07 17.13
C SER A 182 11.71 27.29 17.68
N ASP A 183 11.57 25.99 17.87
CA ASP A 183 12.62 25.07 18.39
C ASP A 183 13.37 24.32 17.28
N ALA A 184 13.08 24.65 16.03
CA ALA A 184 13.70 24.03 14.84
C ALA A 184 15.11 24.58 14.53
N ALA A 185 15.80 25.16 15.50
CA ALA A 185 17.18 25.64 15.33
C ALA A 185 18.19 24.50 15.02
N ASP A 186 17.81 23.25 15.35
CA ASP A 186 18.62 22.06 15.05
C ASP A 186 18.28 21.44 13.67
N ASP A 187 17.17 21.87 13.04
CA ASP A 187 16.70 21.39 11.73
C ASP A 187 16.90 22.48 10.64
N LEU A 188 18.03 23.15 10.63
CA LEU A 188 18.39 24.17 9.64
C LEU A 188 18.48 23.59 8.22
N LEU A 189 17.34 23.29 7.64
CA LEU A 189 17.14 23.15 6.20
C LEU A 189 15.99 24.05 5.79
N CYS A 190 16.27 25.31 5.59
CA CYS A 190 15.36 26.28 4.97
C CYS A 190 15.22 26.04 3.48
#